data_546900a30cad90dc25f2887f7a9a913f
#
_entry.id   546900a30cad90dc25f2887f7a9a913f
#
_cell.length_a   1.000
_cell.length_b   1.000
_cell.length_c   1.000
_cell.angle_alpha   90.00
_cell.angle_beta   90.00
_cell.angle_gamma   90.00
#
_symmetry.space_group_name_H-M   'P 1'
#
loop_
_entity.id
_entity.type
_entity.pdbx_description
1 polymer ?
#
loop_
_entity_poly.entity_id
_entity_poly.type
_entity_poly.pdbx_seq_one_letter_code
_entity_poly.pdbx_strand_id
1 'polypeptide(L)'
;HSPSGVCTPTRYGVITGRYCWRSPLKRGVLGGYSAPLIEKNRPTVGGVMQKAGYHTAAIGKWHLGMNMTRREGGKPAKDSWDGDGNVDFTKPIADSPITRGFHEYFGVSASLDMAPYVWIENDRFVPAKLVQQPGIKFPGFVRQGPRAEDLKFEEGLDVLGERTATFLKRMAKGDKPFFLYMPLTGPHKPVTPHPRFVGKTGLGPYGDFVMNVDDTVGQVLKALDETKLADNTLVMFTSDNGSFMYRVDDEDDHVKTPTKQQYHSKSHTANGPWRGTKADIWEGGHHVPFFARWPGKVKAG
;
A
#
# COMPACT_ATOMS: atom_id res chain seq x y z
N HIS A 1 -9.55 -10.92 11.10
CA HIS A 1 -8.25 -11.41 10.65
C HIS A 1 -8.05 -11.12 9.17
N SER A 2 -6.82 -10.78 8.77
CA SER A 2 -6.47 -10.78 7.35
C SER A 2 -6.36 -12.22 6.82
N PRO A 3 -6.61 -12.48 5.53
CA PRO A 3 -6.54 -13.83 4.96
C PRO A 3 -5.12 -14.38 4.83
N SER A 4 -4.10 -13.58 5.16
CA SER A 4 -2.69 -13.99 5.19
C SER A 4 -1.85 -13.05 6.05
N GLY A 5 -0.73 -13.54 6.57
CA GLY A 5 0.25 -12.73 7.31
C GLY A 5 1.14 -11.85 6.43
N VAL A 6 0.90 -11.76 5.11
CA VAL A 6 1.70 -10.93 4.17
C VAL A 6 0.85 -10.27 3.08
N CYS A 7 1.38 -9.19 2.51
CA CYS A 7 0.66 -8.23 1.67
C CYS A 7 0.03 -8.82 0.39
N THR A 8 0.80 -9.39 -0.56
CA THR A 8 0.24 -9.85 -1.84
C THR A 8 -0.91 -10.85 -1.68
N PRO A 9 -0.81 -11.91 -0.83
CA PRO A 9 -1.90 -12.83 -0.63
C PRO A 9 -3.17 -12.20 -0.06
N THR A 10 -3.03 -11.30 0.92
CA THR A 10 -4.18 -10.58 1.47
C THR A 10 -4.84 -9.69 0.43
N ARG A 11 -4.05 -8.90 -0.32
CA ARG A 11 -4.55 -8.01 -1.38
C ARG A 11 -5.24 -8.80 -2.49
N TYR A 12 -4.69 -9.94 -2.88
CA TYR A 12 -5.36 -10.85 -3.83
C TYR A 12 -6.74 -11.27 -3.29
N GLY A 13 -6.82 -11.66 -2.02
CA GLY A 13 -8.08 -12.02 -1.37
C GLY A 13 -9.11 -10.88 -1.36
N VAL A 14 -8.69 -9.67 -0.97
CA VAL A 14 -9.54 -8.47 -0.94
C VAL A 14 -10.09 -8.14 -2.34
N ILE A 15 -9.24 -8.18 -3.35
CA ILE A 15 -9.63 -7.81 -4.73
C ILE A 15 -10.48 -8.90 -5.40
N THR A 16 -10.22 -10.19 -5.14
CA THR A 16 -10.83 -11.30 -5.90
C THR A 16 -11.85 -12.14 -5.13
N GLY A 17 -11.98 -11.94 -3.81
CA GLY A 17 -12.80 -12.80 -2.95
C GLY A 17 -12.28 -14.24 -2.84
N ARG A 18 -11.01 -14.50 -3.20
CA ARG A 18 -10.43 -15.84 -3.27
C ARG A 18 -9.12 -15.93 -2.51
N TYR A 19 -8.90 -16.98 -1.77
CA TYR A 19 -7.62 -17.19 -1.11
C TYR A 19 -6.46 -17.33 -2.12
N CYS A 20 -5.35 -16.64 -1.85
CA CYS A 20 -4.20 -16.57 -2.75
C CYS A 20 -3.54 -17.95 -3.01
N TRP A 21 -3.55 -18.86 -2.06
CA TRP A 21 -3.02 -20.20 -2.25
C TRP A 21 -3.73 -21.03 -3.34
N ARG A 22 -4.89 -20.56 -3.82
CA ARG A 22 -5.58 -21.09 -5.02
C ARG A 22 -5.07 -20.50 -6.34
N SER A 23 -4.21 -19.46 -6.28
CA SER A 23 -3.52 -18.89 -7.44
C SER A 23 -2.17 -19.56 -7.67
N PRO A 24 -1.40 -19.20 -8.71
CA PRO A 24 -0.03 -19.68 -8.90
C PRO A 24 0.92 -19.31 -7.74
N LEU A 25 0.67 -18.21 -7.00
CA LEU A 25 1.50 -17.79 -5.87
C LEU A 25 1.20 -18.61 -4.62
N LYS A 26 2.01 -19.64 -4.39
CA LYS A 26 1.84 -20.57 -3.25
C LYS A 26 2.52 -20.10 -1.96
N ARG A 27 3.48 -19.17 -2.05
CA ARG A 27 4.24 -18.62 -0.93
C ARG A 27 4.85 -17.26 -1.28
N GLY A 28 5.17 -16.47 -0.27
CA GLY A 28 5.84 -15.17 -0.42
C GLY A 28 4.93 -14.08 -1.00
N VAL A 29 5.56 -13.09 -1.57
CA VAL A 29 4.93 -11.91 -2.18
C VAL A 29 5.58 -11.60 -3.53
N LEU A 30 4.91 -10.82 -4.36
CA LEU A 30 5.45 -10.34 -5.63
C LEU A 30 6.47 -9.23 -5.43
N GLY A 31 7.35 -9.03 -6.41
CA GLY A 31 8.23 -7.86 -6.52
C GLY A 31 7.62 -6.77 -7.39
N GLY A 32 8.36 -5.65 -7.52
CA GLY A 32 7.90 -4.48 -8.27
C GLY A 32 7.72 -4.70 -9.77
N TYR A 33 8.41 -5.68 -10.32
CA TYR A 33 8.38 -6.03 -11.75
C TYR A 33 7.67 -7.33 -12.05
N SER A 34 7.01 -7.94 -11.07
CA SER A 34 6.32 -9.21 -11.22
C SER A 34 5.16 -9.11 -12.22
N ALA A 35 4.96 -10.18 -12.96
CA ALA A 35 3.79 -10.33 -13.85
C ALA A 35 2.47 -10.33 -13.06
N PRO A 36 1.33 -10.01 -13.69
CA PRO A 36 0.02 -10.00 -13.05
C PRO A 36 -0.34 -11.36 -12.44
N LEU A 37 -0.76 -11.33 -11.17
CA LEU A 37 -1.21 -12.52 -10.44
C LEU A 37 -2.69 -12.83 -10.67
N ILE A 38 -3.49 -11.79 -10.85
CA ILE A 38 -4.94 -11.94 -11.06
C ILE A 38 -5.17 -12.46 -12.49
N GLU A 39 -5.83 -13.57 -12.61
CA GLU A 39 -6.17 -14.20 -13.90
C GLU A 39 -7.08 -13.25 -14.72
N LYS A 40 -6.91 -13.22 -16.06
CA LYS A 40 -7.62 -12.27 -16.95
C LYS A 40 -9.14 -12.25 -16.76
N ASN A 41 -9.75 -13.41 -16.56
CA ASN A 41 -11.21 -13.56 -16.44
C ASN A 41 -11.69 -13.62 -14.98
N ARG A 42 -10.81 -13.35 -14.02
CA ARG A 42 -11.17 -13.37 -12.60
C ARG A 42 -12.02 -12.17 -12.25
N PRO A 43 -13.24 -12.36 -11.72
CA PRO A 43 -14.00 -11.26 -11.14
C PRO A 43 -13.20 -10.58 -10.03
N THR A 44 -13.28 -9.25 -10.00
CA THR A 44 -12.67 -8.41 -8.98
C THR A 44 -13.73 -7.53 -8.34
N VAL A 45 -13.49 -7.07 -7.12
CA VAL A 45 -14.41 -6.12 -6.47
C VAL A 45 -14.59 -4.87 -7.33
N GLY A 46 -13.51 -4.34 -7.94
CA GLY A 46 -13.60 -3.21 -8.87
C GLY A 46 -14.54 -3.49 -10.05
N GLY A 47 -14.39 -4.65 -10.70
CA GLY A 47 -15.24 -5.05 -11.82
C GLY A 47 -16.71 -5.28 -11.43
N VAL A 48 -16.97 -5.81 -10.21
CA VAL A 48 -18.34 -5.94 -9.69
C VAL A 48 -18.96 -4.58 -9.44
N MET A 49 -18.22 -3.64 -8.83
CA MET A 49 -18.69 -2.28 -8.56
C MET A 49 -18.93 -1.49 -9.86
N GLN A 50 -18.06 -1.66 -10.88
CA GLN A 50 -18.28 -1.07 -12.21
C GLN A 50 -19.60 -1.54 -12.82
N LYS A 51 -19.87 -2.86 -12.78
CA LYS A 51 -21.13 -3.42 -13.30
C LYS A 51 -22.35 -2.93 -12.53
N ALA A 52 -22.18 -2.57 -11.27
CA ALA A 52 -23.21 -1.95 -10.44
C ALA A 52 -23.36 -0.42 -10.65
N GLY A 53 -22.63 0.16 -11.61
CA GLY A 53 -22.75 1.58 -11.97
C GLY A 53 -21.83 2.52 -11.18
N TYR A 54 -20.94 1.99 -10.32
CA TYR A 54 -19.99 2.81 -9.56
C TYR A 54 -18.85 3.32 -10.44
N HIS A 55 -18.40 4.54 -10.19
CA HIS A 55 -17.08 4.99 -10.63
C HIS A 55 -16.02 4.38 -9.70
N THR A 56 -15.05 3.65 -10.25
CA THR A 56 -14.11 2.85 -9.45
C THR A 56 -12.68 3.39 -9.56
N ALA A 57 -12.01 3.58 -8.43
CA ALA A 57 -10.64 4.05 -8.39
C ALA A 57 -9.79 3.18 -7.44
N ALA A 58 -8.49 3.05 -7.76
CA ALA A 58 -7.50 2.53 -6.84
C ALA A 58 -6.36 3.56 -6.67
N ILE A 59 -6.05 3.94 -5.42
CA ILE A 59 -5.02 4.94 -5.11
C ILE A 59 -4.08 4.38 -4.07
N GLY A 60 -2.84 4.05 -4.47
CA GLY A 60 -1.81 3.52 -3.58
C GLY A 60 -1.03 2.33 -4.11
N LYS A 61 -0.60 1.46 -3.20
CA LYS A 61 0.20 0.26 -3.46
C LYS A 61 -0.64 -0.85 -4.09
N TRP A 62 -0.35 -1.23 -5.34
CA TRP A 62 -1.05 -2.36 -5.99
C TRP A 62 -0.59 -3.73 -5.47
N HIS A 63 0.64 -4.08 -5.70
CA HIS A 63 1.31 -5.30 -5.24
C HIS A 63 0.66 -6.62 -5.69
N LEU A 64 0.04 -6.61 -6.86
CA LEU A 64 -0.58 -7.80 -7.49
C LEU A 64 0.00 -8.08 -8.89
N GLY A 65 1.15 -7.45 -9.19
CA GLY A 65 1.84 -7.57 -10.46
C GLY A 65 1.22 -6.73 -11.57
N MET A 66 2.03 -6.41 -12.57
CA MET A 66 1.66 -5.64 -13.75
C MET A 66 2.40 -6.17 -14.98
N ASN A 67 1.81 -6.05 -16.16
CA ASN A 67 2.48 -6.39 -17.41
C ASN A 67 3.15 -5.14 -18.01
N MET A 68 4.32 -4.81 -17.46
CA MET A 68 5.12 -3.68 -17.91
C MET A 68 5.83 -4.02 -19.22
N THR A 69 5.82 -3.09 -20.19
CA THR A 69 6.52 -3.24 -21.45
C THR A 69 8.03 -3.30 -21.21
N ARG A 70 8.69 -4.30 -21.80
CA ARG A 70 10.13 -4.48 -21.71
C ARG A 70 10.82 -3.80 -22.88
N ARG A 71 12.09 -3.41 -22.69
CA ARG A 71 12.94 -2.91 -23.78
C ARG A 71 13.14 -4.00 -24.82
N GLU A 72 13.27 -3.62 -26.07
CA GLU A 72 13.47 -4.55 -27.19
C GLU A 72 14.76 -5.39 -26.98
N GLY A 73 14.68 -6.70 -27.26
CA GLY A 73 15.79 -7.63 -27.09
C GLY A 73 16.18 -7.94 -25.64
N GLY A 74 15.55 -7.33 -24.66
CA GLY A 74 15.89 -7.48 -23.26
C GLY A 74 15.14 -8.60 -22.54
N LYS A 75 15.84 -9.39 -21.73
CA LYS A 75 15.22 -10.36 -20.81
C LYS A 75 14.72 -9.63 -19.56
N PRO A 76 13.61 -10.08 -18.94
CA PRO A 76 13.24 -9.62 -17.61
C PRO A 76 14.39 -9.82 -16.63
N ALA A 77 14.53 -8.95 -15.63
CA ALA A 77 15.46 -9.19 -14.54
C ALA A 77 15.20 -10.55 -13.90
N LYS A 78 16.26 -11.27 -13.55
CA LYS A 78 16.14 -12.58 -12.86
C LYS A 78 15.42 -12.43 -11.53
N ASP A 79 15.71 -11.35 -10.83
CA ASP A 79 15.03 -10.97 -9.59
C ASP A 79 14.02 -9.86 -9.91
N SER A 80 12.77 -10.12 -9.58
CA SER A 80 11.69 -9.13 -9.72
C SER A 80 11.67 -8.08 -8.60
N TRP A 81 12.66 -8.08 -7.72
CA TRP A 81 12.76 -7.23 -6.52
C TRP A 81 13.73 -6.07 -6.68
N ASP A 82 14.79 -6.25 -7.47
CA ASP A 82 15.88 -5.32 -7.65
C ASP A 82 16.10 -4.94 -9.13
N GLY A 83 16.97 -3.98 -9.37
CA GLY A 83 17.36 -3.54 -10.69
C GLY A 83 16.29 -2.73 -11.40
N ASP A 84 16.37 -2.66 -12.74
CA ASP A 84 15.44 -1.90 -13.58
C ASP A 84 14.35 -2.75 -14.24
N GLY A 85 14.31 -4.04 -13.96
CA GLY A 85 13.36 -4.98 -14.52
C GLY A 85 13.39 -5.07 -16.05
N ASN A 86 14.35 -4.44 -16.69
CA ASN A 86 14.43 -4.23 -18.14
C ASN A 86 13.16 -3.55 -18.71
N VAL A 87 12.56 -2.63 -17.95
CA VAL A 87 11.31 -1.95 -18.29
C VAL A 87 11.59 -0.73 -19.19
N ASP A 88 10.77 -0.54 -20.20
CA ASP A 88 10.67 0.70 -20.94
C ASP A 88 9.62 1.61 -20.26
N PHE A 89 10.08 2.56 -19.47
CA PHE A 89 9.23 3.47 -18.71
C PHE A 89 8.46 4.48 -19.58
N THR A 90 8.76 4.54 -20.88
CA THR A 90 8.04 5.43 -21.82
C THR A 90 6.82 4.76 -22.43
N LYS A 91 6.66 3.44 -22.27
CA LYS A 91 5.61 2.64 -22.89
C LYS A 91 4.46 2.36 -21.93
N PRO A 92 3.26 2.08 -22.47
CA PRO A 92 2.11 1.67 -21.67
C PRO A 92 2.38 0.36 -20.89
N ILE A 93 1.68 0.24 -19.77
CA ILE A 93 1.58 -0.99 -18.97
C ILE A 93 0.37 -1.75 -19.49
N ALA A 94 0.60 -2.86 -20.18
CA ALA A 94 -0.44 -3.61 -20.88
C ALA A 94 -1.49 -4.27 -19.94
N ASP A 95 -1.12 -4.55 -18.69
CA ASP A 95 -2.01 -5.08 -17.66
C ASP A 95 -1.73 -4.37 -16.33
N SER A 96 -2.67 -3.54 -15.90
CA SER A 96 -2.61 -2.68 -14.71
C SER A 96 -3.95 -2.76 -13.96
N PRO A 97 -4.15 -2.05 -12.86
CA PRO A 97 -5.45 -1.99 -12.17
C PRO A 97 -6.62 -1.60 -13.10
N ILE A 98 -6.36 -0.84 -14.17
CA ILE A 98 -7.38 -0.44 -15.15
C ILE A 98 -8.00 -1.68 -15.82
N THR A 99 -7.22 -2.68 -16.16
CA THR A 99 -7.72 -3.94 -16.75
C THR A 99 -8.36 -4.86 -15.71
N ARG A 100 -8.36 -4.48 -14.43
CA ARG A 100 -8.88 -5.23 -13.28
C ARG A 100 -10.10 -4.60 -12.64
N GLY A 101 -10.82 -3.75 -13.39
CA GLY A 101 -12.10 -3.20 -12.97
C GLY A 101 -12.00 -1.86 -12.25
N PHE A 102 -10.94 -1.11 -12.45
CA PHE A 102 -10.82 0.26 -12.00
C PHE A 102 -10.84 1.21 -13.19
N HIS A 103 -11.64 2.29 -13.13
CA HIS A 103 -11.66 3.33 -14.16
C HIS A 103 -10.40 4.18 -14.10
N GLU A 104 -9.81 4.31 -12.91
CA GLU A 104 -8.59 5.06 -12.71
C GLU A 104 -7.71 4.44 -11.62
N TYR A 105 -6.43 4.65 -11.80
CA TYR A 105 -5.39 4.21 -10.87
C TYR A 105 -4.34 5.28 -10.70
N PHE A 106 -3.91 5.50 -9.45
CA PHE A 106 -2.69 6.24 -9.14
C PHE A 106 -1.95 5.53 -8.02
N GLY A 107 -0.65 5.27 -8.19
CA GLY A 107 0.12 4.60 -7.13
C GLY A 107 1.44 4.00 -7.59
N VAL A 108 1.84 2.92 -6.91
CA VAL A 108 3.09 2.20 -7.17
C VAL A 108 2.83 0.71 -7.40
N SER A 109 3.67 0.08 -8.21
CA SER A 109 3.50 -1.33 -8.62
C SER A 109 3.56 -2.32 -7.45
N ALA A 110 4.42 -2.04 -6.45
CA ALA A 110 4.60 -2.86 -5.24
C ALA A 110 4.82 -1.96 -4.02
N SER A 111 5.56 -2.42 -3.00
CA SER A 111 5.96 -1.60 -1.85
C SER A 111 7.04 -0.59 -2.23
N LEU A 112 7.11 0.53 -1.51
CA LEU A 112 8.16 1.55 -1.69
C LEU A 112 9.56 1.09 -1.22
N ASP A 113 9.75 -0.14 -0.79
CA ASP A 113 11.05 -0.77 -0.59
C ASP A 113 11.54 -1.58 -1.80
N MET A 114 10.73 -1.66 -2.86
CA MET A 114 10.98 -2.42 -4.10
C MET A 114 10.91 -1.51 -5.32
N ALA A 115 11.94 -1.54 -6.15
CA ALA A 115 11.90 -0.82 -7.44
C ALA A 115 10.81 -1.39 -8.37
N PRO A 116 10.26 -0.55 -9.29
CA PRO A 116 10.63 0.83 -9.58
C PRO A 116 9.97 1.83 -8.63
N TYR A 117 10.70 2.88 -8.27
CA TYR A 117 10.20 3.98 -7.44
C TYR A 117 9.69 5.10 -8.35
N VAL A 118 8.62 4.83 -9.05
CA VAL A 118 8.01 5.74 -10.03
C VAL A 118 6.50 5.67 -9.87
N TRP A 119 5.85 6.81 -9.81
CA TRP A 119 4.39 6.86 -9.80
C TRP A 119 3.83 6.31 -11.12
N ILE A 120 2.71 5.64 -11.01
CA ILE A 120 1.93 5.12 -12.14
C ILE A 120 0.58 5.81 -12.10
N GLU A 121 0.16 6.35 -13.23
CA GLU A 121 -1.18 6.87 -13.44
C GLU A 121 -1.86 6.05 -14.55
N ASN A 122 -2.94 5.37 -14.17
CA ASN A 122 -3.69 4.45 -15.02
C ASN A 122 -2.80 3.30 -15.56
N ASP A 123 -2.44 3.39 -16.83
CA ASP A 123 -1.64 2.40 -17.55
C ASP A 123 -0.25 2.93 -17.94
N ARG A 124 0.23 4.03 -17.30
CA ARG A 124 1.51 4.65 -17.64
C ARG A 124 2.29 5.05 -16.41
N PHE A 125 3.60 4.99 -16.52
CA PHE A 125 4.47 5.68 -15.58
C PHE A 125 4.30 7.19 -15.75
N VAL A 126 4.22 7.90 -14.64
CA VAL A 126 4.26 9.37 -14.65
C VAL A 126 5.63 9.80 -15.19
N PRO A 127 5.68 10.64 -16.22
CA PRO A 127 6.94 11.06 -16.81
C PRO A 127 7.86 11.73 -15.78
N ALA A 128 9.08 11.24 -15.66
CA ALA A 128 10.05 11.78 -14.74
C ALA A 128 11.49 11.48 -15.24
N LYS A 129 12.43 12.31 -14.83
CA LYS A 129 13.86 11.97 -14.94
C LYS A 129 14.17 10.84 -13.97
N LEU A 130 14.76 9.76 -14.46
CA LEU A 130 15.12 8.62 -13.63
C LEU A 130 16.55 8.74 -13.11
N VAL A 131 16.72 8.47 -11.83
CA VAL A 131 18.00 8.34 -11.16
C VAL A 131 18.14 6.95 -10.56
N GLN A 132 19.37 6.53 -10.29
CA GLN A 132 19.62 5.25 -9.62
C GLN A 132 19.51 5.43 -8.10
N GLN A 133 18.54 4.77 -7.50
CA GLN A 133 18.40 4.68 -6.05
C GLN A 133 19.34 3.58 -5.54
N PRO A 134 20.31 3.89 -4.66
CA PRO A 134 21.11 2.87 -4.00
C PRO A 134 20.28 2.14 -2.92
N GLY A 135 20.72 0.94 -2.56
CA GLY A 135 20.15 0.22 -1.42
C GLY A 135 20.39 0.96 -0.10
N ILE A 136 19.37 1.01 0.75
CA ILE A 136 19.42 1.63 2.09
C ILE A 136 19.03 0.57 3.11
N LYS A 137 19.72 0.56 4.28
CA LYS A 137 19.39 -0.32 5.41
C LYS A 137 18.23 0.24 6.22
N PHE A 138 17.65 -0.61 7.08
CA PHE A 138 16.61 -0.19 8.02
C PHE A 138 17.08 1.00 8.91
N PRO A 139 16.24 1.98 9.19
CA PRO A 139 14.78 2.05 8.96
C PRO A 139 14.38 2.42 7.54
N GLY A 140 15.20 3.10 6.79
CA GLY A 140 14.91 3.49 5.41
C GLY A 140 14.73 2.34 4.42
N PHE A 141 15.23 1.18 4.69
CA PHE A 141 15.16 -0.10 3.96
C PHE A 141 14.59 -0.02 2.53
N VAL A 142 15.46 0.35 1.59
CA VAL A 142 15.14 0.48 0.17
C VAL A 142 16.08 -0.41 -0.62
N ARG A 143 15.57 -1.15 -1.60
CA ARG A 143 16.40 -1.90 -2.56
C ARG A 143 16.90 -0.98 -3.66
N GLN A 144 18.01 -1.37 -4.29
CA GLN A 144 18.52 -0.59 -5.43
C GLN A 144 17.58 -0.68 -6.64
N GLY A 145 17.51 0.39 -7.43
CA GLY A 145 16.76 0.42 -8.67
C GLY A 145 16.42 1.85 -9.15
N PRO A 146 15.73 1.99 -10.28
CA PRO A 146 15.37 3.29 -10.80
C PRO A 146 14.33 3.99 -9.92
N ARG A 147 14.54 5.29 -9.72
CA ARG A 147 13.65 6.19 -8.99
C ARG A 147 13.41 7.47 -9.81
N ALA A 148 12.18 7.94 -9.84
CA ALA A 148 11.90 9.28 -10.30
C ALA A 148 12.63 10.29 -9.40
N GLU A 149 13.37 11.24 -9.99
CA GLU A 149 14.22 12.18 -9.26
C GLU A 149 13.45 12.98 -8.22
N ASP A 150 12.20 13.31 -8.52
CA ASP A 150 11.27 14.07 -7.69
C ASP A 150 10.46 13.21 -6.69
N LEU A 151 10.53 11.87 -6.77
CA LEU A 151 9.88 11.01 -5.79
C LEU A 151 10.67 11.01 -4.47
N LYS A 152 10.03 11.46 -3.42
CA LYS A 152 10.55 11.40 -2.05
C LYS A 152 9.72 10.40 -1.25
N PHE A 153 10.39 9.48 -0.58
CA PHE A 153 9.71 8.41 0.18
C PHE A 153 8.87 8.96 1.33
N GLU A 154 9.38 9.99 2.02
CA GLU A 154 8.72 10.67 3.13
C GLU A 154 7.45 11.44 2.74
N GLU A 155 7.32 11.83 1.48
CA GLU A 155 6.13 12.51 0.95
C GLU A 155 5.08 11.53 0.41
N GLY A 156 5.40 10.24 0.32
CA GLY A 156 4.56 9.26 -0.35
C GLY A 156 3.14 9.14 0.19
N LEU A 157 2.95 9.21 1.50
CA LEU A 157 1.61 9.17 2.12
C LEU A 157 0.82 10.45 1.85
N ASP A 158 1.46 11.61 1.88
CA ASP A 158 0.83 12.90 1.60
C ASP A 158 0.35 12.98 0.15
N VAL A 159 1.18 12.54 -0.80
CA VAL A 159 0.80 12.45 -2.21
C VAL A 159 -0.45 11.58 -2.40
N LEU A 160 -0.53 10.43 -1.72
CA LEU A 160 -1.71 9.56 -1.78
C LEU A 160 -2.94 10.21 -1.14
N GLY A 161 -2.78 10.90 -0.01
CA GLY A 161 -3.83 11.66 0.67
C GLY A 161 -4.40 12.77 -0.23
N GLU A 162 -3.54 13.58 -0.83
CA GLU A 162 -3.92 14.67 -1.74
C GLU A 162 -4.62 14.16 -3.00
N ARG A 163 -4.12 13.09 -3.61
CA ARG A 163 -4.76 12.44 -4.77
C ARG A 163 -6.15 11.91 -4.41
N THR A 164 -6.29 11.34 -3.21
CA THR A 164 -7.59 10.87 -2.71
C THR A 164 -8.54 12.02 -2.45
N ALA A 165 -8.11 13.09 -1.78
CA ALA A 165 -8.94 14.27 -1.56
C ALA A 165 -9.40 14.91 -2.89
N THR A 166 -8.51 14.98 -3.88
CA THR A 166 -8.83 15.46 -5.23
C THR A 166 -9.88 14.56 -5.93
N PHE A 167 -9.73 13.25 -5.82
CA PHE A 167 -10.71 12.28 -6.31
C PHE A 167 -12.09 12.51 -5.65
N LEU A 168 -12.16 12.61 -4.33
CA LEU A 168 -13.42 12.83 -3.60
C LEU A 168 -14.09 14.16 -3.99
N LYS A 169 -13.32 15.25 -4.11
CA LYS A 169 -13.83 16.55 -4.57
C LYS A 169 -14.44 16.47 -5.98
N ARG A 170 -13.90 15.62 -6.84
CA ARG A 170 -14.44 15.39 -8.20
C ARG A 170 -15.71 14.53 -8.13
N MET A 171 -15.72 13.47 -7.32
CA MET A 171 -16.92 12.62 -7.17
C MET A 171 -18.10 13.37 -6.57
N ALA A 172 -17.88 14.31 -5.67
CA ALA A 172 -18.92 15.17 -5.09
C ALA A 172 -19.64 16.07 -6.12
N LYS A 173 -19.04 16.31 -7.28
CA LYS A 173 -19.63 17.10 -8.37
C LYS A 173 -20.41 16.24 -9.39
N GLY A 174 -20.28 14.92 -9.30
CA GLY A 174 -20.94 13.97 -10.19
C GLY A 174 -22.17 13.34 -9.54
N ASP A 175 -22.88 12.55 -10.31
CA ASP A 175 -24.10 11.85 -9.93
C ASP A 175 -23.90 10.35 -9.67
N LYS A 176 -22.73 9.81 -10.03
CA LYS A 176 -22.42 8.38 -9.86
C LYS A 176 -21.87 8.08 -8.47
N PRO A 177 -22.30 6.99 -7.85
CA PRO A 177 -21.63 6.49 -6.67
C PRO A 177 -20.19 6.09 -7.00
N PHE A 178 -19.30 6.11 -6.00
CA PHE A 178 -17.91 5.71 -6.18
C PHE A 178 -17.52 4.52 -5.32
N PHE A 179 -16.57 3.76 -5.80
CA PHE A 179 -15.82 2.77 -5.03
C PHE A 179 -14.34 3.13 -5.08
N LEU A 180 -13.75 3.38 -3.93
CA LEU A 180 -12.32 3.68 -3.80
C LEU A 180 -11.63 2.59 -3.01
N TYR A 181 -10.63 1.95 -3.62
CA TYR A 181 -9.65 1.12 -2.95
C TYR A 181 -8.38 1.95 -2.70
N MET A 182 -8.07 2.25 -1.43
CA MET A 182 -6.95 3.10 -1.03
C MET A 182 -5.91 2.32 -0.22
N PRO A 183 -5.10 1.46 -0.85
CA PRO A 183 -4.07 0.70 -0.16
C PRO A 183 -2.82 1.55 0.08
N LEU A 184 -2.68 2.09 1.28
CA LEU A 184 -1.53 2.91 1.66
C LEU A 184 -0.20 2.15 1.57
N THR A 185 0.89 2.89 1.39
CA THR A 185 2.25 2.35 1.40
C THR A 185 2.81 2.19 2.81
N GLY A 186 2.41 3.03 3.75
CA GLY A 186 2.76 2.97 5.17
C GLY A 186 1.81 2.06 5.99
N PRO A 187 2.28 1.65 7.20
CA PRO A 187 3.60 1.88 7.79
C PRO A 187 4.65 0.82 7.39
N HIS A 188 4.55 0.23 6.19
CA HIS A 188 5.55 -0.69 5.62
C HIS A 188 6.89 0.03 5.38
N LYS A 189 7.98 -0.74 5.31
CA LYS A 189 9.29 -0.21 4.87
C LYS A 189 9.20 0.38 3.44
N PRO A 190 9.93 1.47 3.15
CA PRO A 190 10.82 2.25 4.01
C PRO A 190 10.06 2.95 5.14
N VAL A 191 10.65 2.92 6.33
CA VAL A 191 10.10 3.65 7.49
C VAL A 191 10.60 5.09 7.39
N THR A 192 9.83 5.90 6.69
CA THR A 192 10.18 7.29 6.35
C THR A 192 9.00 8.22 6.67
N PRO A 193 8.77 8.52 7.96
CA PRO A 193 7.73 9.47 8.32
C PRO A 193 8.04 10.84 7.71
N HIS A 194 7.00 11.56 7.30
CA HIS A 194 7.16 12.94 6.85
C HIS A 194 7.82 13.78 7.98
N PRO A 195 8.72 14.73 7.67
CA PRO A 195 9.48 15.49 8.67
C PRO A 195 8.63 16.13 9.78
N ARG A 196 7.36 16.53 9.49
CA ARG A 196 6.45 17.09 10.49
C ARG A 196 6.06 16.13 11.62
N PHE A 197 6.27 14.80 11.45
CA PHE A 197 5.97 13.79 12.45
C PHE A 197 7.19 13.27 13.21
N VAL A 198 8.39 13.54 12.71
CA VAL A 198 9.63 13.06 13.35
C VAL A 198 9.72 13.51 14.80
N GLY A 199 9.89 12.55 15.71
CA GLY A 199 9.99 12.76 17.15
C GLY A 199 8.67 13.06 17.87
N LYS A 200 7.51 12.97 17.19
CA LYS A 200 6.22 13.35 17.79
C LYS A 200 5.65 12.30 18.73
N THR A 201 5.89 11.02 18.46
CA THR A 201 5.30 9.94 19.27
C THR A 201 6.15 9.54 20.49
N GLY A 202 7.44 9.83 20.48
CA GLY A 202 8.39 9.29 21.44
C GLY A 202 8.66 7.77 21.25
N LEU A 203 8.07 7.15 20.21
CA LEU A 203 8.22 5.72 19.89
C LEU A 203 9.20 5.46 18.74
N GLY A 204 9.99 6.46 18.36
CA GLY A 204 10.95 6.36 17.25
C GLY A 204 10.29 6.36 15.87
N PRO A 205 11.09 6.21 14.79
CA PRO A 205 10.63 6.42 13.42
C PRO A 205 9.40 5.61 13.01
N TYR A 206 9.25 4.38 13.51
CA TYR A 206 8.09 3.54 13.18
C TYR A 206 6.81 4.09 13.81
N GLY A 207 6.84 4.51 15.07
CA GLY A 207 5.70 5.15 15.73
C GLY A 207 5.30 6.44 15.03
N ASP A 208 6.27 7.29 14.67
CA ASP A 208 6.05 8.52 13.92
C ASP A 208 5.44 8.24 12.55
N PHE A 209 5.84 7.15 11.90
CA PHE A 209 5.27 6.75 10.61
C PHE A 209 3.84 6.21 10.73
N VAL A 210 3.49 5.54 11.83
CA VAL A 210 2.09 5.17 12.14
C VAL A 210 1.24 6.43 12.34
N MET A 211 1.76 7.45 13.03
CA MET A 211 1.09 8.75 13.16
C MET A 211 0.87 9.43 11.79
N ASN A 212 1.83 9.33 10.87
CA ASN A 212 1.67 9.83 9.50
C ASN A 212 0.57 9.08 8.73
N VAL A 213 0.43 7.75 8.93
CA VAL A 213 -0.69 6.98 8.37
C VAL A 213 -2.02 7.47 8.91
N ASP A 214 -2.12 7.71 10.23
CA ASP A 214 -3.32 8.22 10.88
C ASP A 214 -3.73 9.60 10.34
N ASP A 215 -2.77 10.51 10.19
CA ASP A 215 -2.98 11.83 9.57
C ASP A 215 -3.51 11.70 8.13
N THR A 216 -2.96 10.78 7.34
CA THR A 216 -3.43 10.54 5.97
C THR A 216 -4.88 10.06 5.94
N VAL A 217 -5.26 9.18 6.87
CA VAL A 217 -6.67 8.75 7.04
C VAL A 217 -7.53 9.95 7.47
N GLY A 218 -7.03 10.78 8.39
CA GLY A 218 -7.69 12.01 8.82
C GLY A 218 -7.96 12.97 7.65
N GLN A 219 -7.02 13.13 6.71
CA GLN A 219 -7.21 13.94 5.50
C GLN A 219 -8.34 13.39 4.62
N VAL A 220 -8.45 12.07 4.47
CA VAL A 220 -9.54 11.43 3.71
C VAL A 220 -10.89 11.66 4.37
N LEU A 221 -10.98 11.46 5.68
CA LEU A 221 -12.22 11.69 6.45
C LEU A 221 -12.64 13.16 6.37
N LYS A 222 -11.70 14.09 6.52
CA LYS A 222 -11.94 15.52 6.35
C LYS A 222 -12.46 15.84 4.94
N ALA A 223 -11.85 15.26 3.90
CA ALA A 223 -12.32 15.49 2.53
C ALA A 223 -13.75 14.95 2.31
N LEU A 224 -14.12 13.83 2.90
CA LEU A 224 -15.50 13.31 2.87
C LEU A 224 -16.49 14.28 3.57
N ASP A 225 -16.10 14.82 4.72
CA ASP A 225 -16.95 15.76 5.47
C ASP A 225 -17.10 17.10 4.71
N GLU A 226 -16.01 17.67 4.21
CA GLU A 226 -16.00 18.94 3.43
C GLU A 226 -16.79 18.83 2.13
N THR A 227 -16.80 17.65 1.50
CA THR A 227 -17.54 17.39 0.27
C THR A 227 -18.98 16.92 0.49
N LYS A 228 -19.40 16.77 1.75
CA LYS A 228 -20.73 16.26 2.16
C LYS A 228 -21.02 14.83 1.65
N LEU A 229 -19.97 14.05 1.41
CA LEU A 229 -20.11 12.65 1.02
C LEU A 229 -20.16 11.69 2.19
N ALA A 230 -19.80 12.14 3.41
CA ALA A 230 -19.61 11.29 4.57
C ALA A 230 -20.85 10.49 4.96
N ASP A 231 -22.04 11.10 4.95
CA ASP A 231 -23.30 10.47 5.40
C ASP A 231 -23.76 9.34 4.47
N ASN A 232 -23.28 9.35 3.20
CA ASN A 232 -23.60 8.32 2.21
C ASN A 232 -22.37 7.52 1.79
N THR A 233 -21.34 7.46 2.63
CA THR A 233 -20.11 6.70 2.37
C THR A 233 -19.81 5.74 3.50
N LEU A 234 -19.77 4.44 3.20
CA LEU A 234 -19.19 3.44 4.09
C LEU A 234 -17.66 3.47 3.95
N VAL A 235 -16.99 3.89 5.00
CA VAL A 235 -15.52 3.81 5.12
C VAL A 235 -15.16 2.57 5.91
N MET A 236 -14.29 1.73 5.35
CA MET A 236 -13.69 0.58 6.04
C MET A 236 -12.18 0.77 6.09
N PHE A 237 -11.61 0.69 7.28
CA PHE A 237 -10.17 0.75 7.51
C PHE A 237 -9.69 -0.57 8.10
N THR A 238 -8.62 -1.11 7.53
CA THR A 238 -7.97 -2.33 8.04
C THR A 238 -6.51 -2.38 7.58
N SER A 239 -5.76 -3.37 8.05
CA SER A 239 -4.40 -3.67 7.57
C SER A 239 -4.38 -4.97 6.77
N ASP A 240 -3.37 -5.12 5.91
CA ASP A 240 -3.18 -6.34 5.11
C ASP A 240 -2.42 -7.45 5.87
N ASN A 241 -1.71 -7.12 6.92
CA ASN A 241 -1.03 -8.05 7.83
C ASN A 241 -0.61 -7.34 9.13
N GLY A 242 -0.16 -8.10 10.11
CA GLY A 242 0.39 -7.56 11.35
C GLY A 242 1.69 -6.79 11.16
N SER A 243 2.11 -6.07 12.19
CA SER A 243 3.37 -5.32 12.17
C SER A 243 4.57 -6.24 12.03
N PHE A 244 5.62 -5.77 11.36
CA PHE A 244 6.90 -6.46 11.26
C PHE A 244 7.84 -6.18 12.45
N MET A 245 7.41 -5.37 13.41
CA MET A 245 8.20 -5.04 14.59
C MET A 245 8.11 -6.17 15.62
N TYR A 246 9.26 -6.74 16.01
CA TYR A 246 9.33 -7.79 17.00
C TYR A 246 9.12 -7.24 18.42
N ARG A 247 8.54 -8.06 19.27
CA ARG A 247 8.50 -7.80 20.72
C ARG A 247 9.69 -8.46 21.39
N VAL A 248 10.40 -7.72 22.25
CA VAL A 248 11.52 -8.23 23.06
C VAL A 248 11.34 -7.83 24.52
N ASP A 249 11.98 -8.55 25.43
CA ASP A 249 11.87 -8.31 26.86
C ASP A 249 13.17 -7.73 27.49
N ASP A 250 14.35 -8.03 26.92
CA ASP A 250 15.65 -7.78 27.56
C ASP A 250 16.67 -7.01 26.69
N GLU A 251 16.28 -6.41 25.58
CA GLU A 251 17.20 -5.72 24.67
C GLU A 251 16.81 -4.25 24.44
N ASP A 252 17.75 -3.47 23.89
CA ASP A 252 17.45 -2.15 23.36
C ASP A 252 16.40 -2.26 22.26
N ASP A 253 15.45 -1.35 22.28
CA ASP A 253 14.36 -1.30 21.35
C ASP A 253 14.52 -0.18 20.31
N HIS A 254 13.55 -0.10 19.38
CA HIS A 254 13.48 0.90 18.32
C HIS A 254 13.47 2.35 18.84
N VAL A 255 12.97 2.60 20.05
CA VAL A 255 12.93 3.94 20.65
C VAL A 255 14.35 4.44 20.94
N LYS A 256 15.19 3.57 21.49
CA LYS A 256 16.59 3.89 21.81
C LYS A 256 17.53 3.72 20.61
N THR A 257 17.27 2.69 19.80
CA THR A 257 18.11 2.31 18.66
C THR A 257 17.24 2.18 17.40
N PRO A 258 17.02 3.27 16.65
CA PRO A 258 16.09 3.28 15.53
C PRO A 258 16.37 2.25 14.42
N THR A 259 17.58 1.70 14.37
CA THR A 259 17.97 0.66 13.40
C THR A 259 17.47 -0.75 13.75
N LYS A 260 16.92 -0.95 14.94
CA LYS A 260 16.35 -2.25 15.36
C LYS A 260 14.88 -2.37 14.93
N GLN A 261 14.47 -3.55 14.46
CA GLN A 261 13.09 -3.85 14.08
C GLN A 261 12.31 -4.47 15.24
N GLN A 262 12.41 -3.88 16.43
CA GLN A 262 11.84 -4.44 17.65
C GLN A 262 11.46 -3.36 18.65
N TYR A 263 10.50 -3.69 19.52
CA TYR A 263 10.16 -2.91 20.70
C TYR A 263 10.36 -3.72 21.96
N HIS A 264 10.93 -3.11 22.98
CA HIS A 264 10.87 -3.64 24.33
C HIS A 264 9.42 -3.61 24.84
N SER A 265 8.96 -4.69 25.48
CA SER A 265 7.56 -4.82 25.92
C SER A 265 7.07 -3.68 26.82
N LYS A 266 7.98 -2.99 27.55
CA LYS A 266 7.68 -1.81 28.36
C LYS A 266 7.55 -0.52 27.55
N SER A 267 8.16 -0.44 26.36
CA SER A 267 8.10 0.74 25.50
C SER A 267 6.88 0.73 24.61
N HIS A 268 6.67 -0.38 23.90
CA HIS A 268 5.52 -0.56 23.01
C HIS A 268 5.37 -2.02 22.57
N THR A 269 4.17 -2.40 22.13
CA THR A 269 3.88 -3.71 21.53
C THR A 269 3.07 -3.52 20.25
N ALA A 270 3.77 -3.45 19.10
CA ALA A 270 3.15 -3.10 17.82
C ALA A 270 2.04 -4.07 17.34
N ASN A 271 2.05 -5.33 17.83
CA ASN A 271 0.98 -6.31 17.59
C ASN A 271 0.17 -6.60 18.88
N GLY A 272 0.16 -5.67 19.83
CA GLY A 272 -0.53 -5.85 21.13
C GLY A 272 -0.01 -7.09 21.90
N PRO A 273 -0.92 -7.85 22.55
CA PRO A 273 -0.53 -9.03 23.30
C PRO A 273 -0.22 -10.25 22.42
N TRP A 274 -0.44 -10.15 21.12
CA TRP A 274 -0.42 -11.28 20.21
C TRP A 274 1.00 -11.76 19.92
N ARG A 275 1.18 -13.08 19.90
CA ARG A 275 2.43 -13.72 19.51
C ARG A 275 2.68 -13.55 18.02
N GLY A 276 3.96 -13.36 17.64
CA GLY A 276 4.41 -13.28 16.26
C GLY A 276 4.29 -11.90 15.64
N THR A 277 4.70 -11.82 14.39
CA THR A 277 4.75 -10.60 13.58
C THR A 277 4.29 -10.90 12.16
N LYS A 278 4.35 -9.92 11.28
CA LYS A 278 4.19 -10.10 9.84
C LYS A 278 4.94 -11.35 9.36
N ALA A 279 4.29 -12.13 8.49
CA ALA A 279 4.72 -13.40 7.92
C ALA A 279 4.63 -14.62 8.86
N ASP A 280 4.32 -14.44 10.12
CA ASP A 280 4.07 -15.54 11.03
C ASP A 280 2.65 -16.08 10.91
N ILE A 281 2.49 -17.37 11.26
CA ILE A 281 1.17 -18.01 11.37
C ILE A 281 0.42 -17.62 12.65
N TRP A 282 1.13 -17.05 13.62
CA TRP A 282 0.58 -16.62 14.89
C TRP A 282 -0.32 -15.38 14.75
N GLU A 283 -1.16 -15.14 15.76
CA GLU A 283 -2.13 -14.04 15.77
C GLU A 283 -1.49 -12.69 15.40
N GLY A 284 -0.29 -12.36 15.89
CA GLY A 284 0.40 -11.13 15.55
C GLY A 284 0.72 -10.96 14.06
N GLY A 285 0.64 -12.03 13.26
CA GLY A 285 0.83 -11.95 11.79
C GLY A 285 -0.41 -11.52 11.02
N HIS A 286 -1.62 -11.80 11.54
CA HIS A 286 -2.88 -11.61 10.79
C HIS A 286 -4.07 -11.12 11.61
N HIS A 287 -3.94 -10.94 12.92
CA HIS A 287 -4.91 -10.26 13.76
C HIS A 287 -4.73 -8.75 13.57
N VAL A 288 -5.50 -8.16 12.69
CA VAL A 288 -5.36 -6.77 12.26
C VAL A 288 -6.55 -5.93 12.74
N PRO A 289 -6.37 -4.61 12.95
CA PRO A 289 -7.48 -3.73 13.28
C PRO A 289 -8.49 -3.70 12.12
N PHE A 290 -9.76 -3.53 12.46
CA PHE A 290 -10.84 -3.29 11.51
C PHE A 290 -11.80 -2.26 12.08
N PHE A 291 -11.98 -1.16 11.36
CA PHE A 291 -12.93 -0.10 11.70
C PHE A 291 -13.88 0.14 10.54
N ALA A 292 -15.13 0.42 10.87
CA ALA A 292 -16.13 0.84 9.91
C ALA A 292 -16.77 2.15 10.37
N ARG A 293 -16.87 3.14 9.47
CA ARG A 293 -17.57 4.40 9.71
C ARG A 293 -18.65 4.59 8.66
N TRP A 294 -19.89 4.74 9.10
CA TRP A 294 -21.01 5.17 8.27
C TRP A 294 -21.98 5.94 9.15
N PRO A 295 -21.96 7.28 9.13
CA PRO A 295 -22.80 8.11 9.98
C PRO A 295 -24.29 7.74 9.85
N GLY A 296 -24.96 7.61 10.98
CA GLY A 296 -26.38 7.23 11.04
C GLY A 296 -26.74 5.79 10.64
N LYS A 297 -25.75 4.96 10.24
CA LYS A 297 -25.97 3.55 9.84
C LYS A 297 -25.17 2.58 10.70
N VAL A 298 -23.90 2.89 11.00
CA VAL A 298 -23.07 2.10 11.90
C VAL A 298 -23.05 2.78 13.26
N LYS A 299 -23.42 2.05 14.30
CA LYS A 299 -23.40 2.55 15.68
C LYS A 299 -21.95 2.76 16.13
N ALA A 300 -21.70 3.90 16.78
CA ALA A 300 -20.41 4.13 17.45
C ALA A 300 -20.27 3.16 18.64
N GLY A 301 -19.07 2.59 18.82
CA GLY A 301 -18.76 1.65 19.90
C GLY A 301 -17.34 1.19 19.92
#